data_6cc5a15c7068121b5d630429d73aab26
#
_entry.id   6cc5a15c7068121b5d630429d73aab26
#
_cell.length_a   1.000
_cell.length_b   1.000
_cell.length_c   1.000
_cell.angle_alpha   90.00
_cell.angle_beta   90.00
_cell.angle_gamma   90.00
#
_symmetry.space_group_name_H-M   'P 1'
#
loop_
_entity.id
_entity.type
_entity.pdbx_description
1 polymer ?
#
loop_
_entity_poly.entity_id
_entity_poly.type
_entity_poly.pdbx_seq_one_letter_code
_entity_poly.pdbx_strand_id
1 'polypeptide(L)'
;MLFDEARDRYLVSNIQGKPVDADNNGFISELTPDGKIKTLKWIEGGKNKVTLNAPKGMAIVKDVLYVADLDTVRMFDAKSGAPKGEVKLAGATFANDVAAGDDGKVYVSDSGMKMEGADFVGTGTDAVWVIEKGKAKPFAKAADLSRPNGLFVDGKTVVVAPFASNEVYRVDDKSKKTDGTKLPKGGLDGIVKVGDVFYVSSWEGSAIFKGKLGGTFEQVMGSLKAPADIGFDKKRNRILVPRFMEDAVEAYEVK
;
A
#
# COMPACT_ATOMS: atom_id res chain seq x y z
N MET A 1 -3.94 2.31 4.42
CA MET A 1 -5.12 3.18 4.74
C MET A 1 -5.31 4.19 3.63
N LEU A 2 -6.56 4.48 3.20
CA LEU A 2 -6.85 5.29 2.02
C LEU A 2 -7.87 6.40 2.33
N PHE A 3 -7.64 7.62 1.82
CA PHE A 3 -8.62 8.68 1.78
C PHE A 3 -9.45 8.60 0.48
N ASP A 4 -10.73 8.27 0.60
CA ASP A 4 -11.71 8.36 -0.49
C ASP A 4 -12.23 9.79 -0.57
N GLU A 5 -11.54 10.62 -1.36
CA GLU A 5 -11.85 12.05 -1.49
C GLU A 5 -13.27 12.31 -2.01
N ALA A 6 -13.73 11.53 -2.97
CA ALA A 6 -15.03 11.73 -3.60
C ALA A 6 -16.19 11.52 -2.62
N ARG A 7 -15.97 10.69 -1.58
CA ARG A 7 -16.99 10.33 -0.58
C ARG A 7 -16.66 10.87 0.81
N ASP A 8 -15.54 11.60 0.94
CA ASP A 8 -15.05 12.22 2.17
C ASP A 8 -15.03 11.25 3.35
N ARG A 9 -14.30 10.13 3.18
CA ARG A 9 -14.19 9.05 4.17
C ARG A 9 -12.82 8.41 4.14
N TYR A 10 -12.50 7.67 5.20
CA TYR A 10 -11.32 6.81 5.23
C TYR A 10 -11.72 5.36 5.05
N LEU A 11 -10.90 4.61 4.31
CA LEU A 11 -10.98 3.17 4.17
C LEU A 11 -9.76 2.55 4.83
N VAL A 12 -9.98 1.51 5.63
CA VAL A 12 -8.92 0.78 6.33
C VAL A 12 -9.04 -0.68 5.97
N SER A 13 -7.98 -1.24 5.38
CA SER A 13 -7.86 -2.68 5.16
C SER A 13 -7.44 -3.37 6.45
N ASN A 14 -8.09 -4.49 6.76
CA ASN A 14 -7.86 -5.24 7.98
C ASN A 14 -7.54 -6.69 7.62
N ILE A 15 -6.30 -7.10 7.93
CA ILE A 15 -5.87 -8.49 7.92
C ILE A 15 -6.33 -9.10 9.23
N GLN A 16 -7.20 -10.10 9.16
CA GLN A 16 -7.60 -10.87 10.34
C GLN A 16 -6.85 -12.20 10.30
N GLY A 17 -5.89 -12.40 11.19
CA GLY A 17 -5.00 -13.57 11.16
C GLY A 17 -3.65 -13.27 10.54
N LYS A 18 -3.10 -14.20 9.73
CA LYS A 18 -1.79 -14.05 9.11
C LYS A 18 -1.88 -13.35 7.75
N PRO A 19 -0.87 -12.55 7.36
CA PRO A 19 -0.90 -11.79 6.11
C PRO A 19 -0.74 -12.63 4.83
N VAL A 20 -0.63 -13.95 4.97
CA VAL A 20 -0.47 -14.92 3.87
C VAL A 20 -1.59 -15.97 3.83
N ASP A 21 -2.51 -15.97 4.79
CA ASP A 21 -3.55 -17.00 4.88
C ASP A 21 -4.69 -16.72 3.88
N ALA A 22 -5.08 -17.76 3.18
CA ALA A 22 -6.22 -17.72 2.24
C ALA A 22 -7.50 -18.19 2.97
N ASP A 23 -7.89 -17.48 4.01
CA ASP A 23 -8.96 -17.87 4.95
C ASP A 23 -10.28 -17.11 4.74
N ASN A 24 -10.27 -16.14 3.81
CA ASN A 24 -11.43 -15.36 3.40
C ASN A 24 -12.11 -14.62 4.57
N ASN A 25 -11.34 -14.12 5.54
CA ASN A 25 -11.83 -13.44 6.73
C ASN A 25 -11.45 -11.95 6.80
N GLY A 26 -10.62 -11.46 5.85
CA GLY A 26 -10.22 -10.07 5.75
C GLY A 26 -11.42 -9.15 5.51
N PHE A 27 -11.26 -7.88 5.87
CA PHE A 27 -12.33 -6.90 5.68
C PHE A 27 -11.79 -5.50 5.47
N ILE A 28 -12.64 -4.60 4.96
CA ILE A 28 -12.36 -3.17 4.84
C ILE A 28 -13.34 -2.41 5.71
N SER A 29 -12.82 -1.54 6.58
CA SER A 29 -13.62 -0.64 7.42
C SER A 29 -13.82 0.72 6.74
N GLU A 30 -14.99 1.31 6.97
CA GLU A 30 -15.30 2.68 6.60
C GLU A 30 -15.32 3.56 7.86
N LEU A 31 -14.52 4.64 7.83
CA LEU A 31 -14.45 5.63 8.91
C LEU A 31 -14.83 7.00 8.37
N THR A 32 -15.41 7.80 9.24
CA THR A 32 -15.60 9.24 9.00
C THR A 32 -14.27 9.99 9.21
N PRO A 33 -14.08 11.19 8.64
CA PRO A 33 -12.84 11.95 8.77
C PRO A 33 -12.52 12.43 10.19
N ASP A 34 -13.49 12.37 11.12
CA ASP A 34 -13.27 12.60 12.56
C ASP A 34 -12.86 11.33 13.31
N GLY A 35 -12.57 10.24 12.58
CA GLY A 35 -12.02 9.00 13.13
C GLY A 35 -13.05 8.02 13.68
N LYS A 36 -14.36 8.30 13.57
CA LYS A 36 -15.38 7.36 14.03
C LYS A 36 -15.60 6.24 13.03
N ILE A 37 -15.71 5.02 13.51
CA ILE A 37 -16.08 3.86 12.70
C ILE A 37 -17.54 4.04 12.26
N LYS A 38 -17.75 4.20 10.96
CA LYS A 38 -19.10 4.24 10.37
C LYS A 38 -19.61 2.83 10.09
N THR A 39 -18.76 1.98 9.50
CA THR A 39 -19.06 0.57 9.24
C THR A 39 -17.79 -0.24 9.42
N LEU A 40 -17.71 -1.06 10.46
CA LEU A 40 -16.50 -1.82 10.78
C LEU A 40 -16.14 -2.81 9.65
N LYS A 41 -17.11 -3.51 9.11
CA LYS A 41 -16.92 -4.47 8.01
C LYS A 41 -17.76 -4.05 6.80
N TRP A 42 -17.37 -2.94 6.18
CA TRP A 42 -18.04 -2.40 5.01
C TRP A 42 -17.93 -3.33 3.80
N ILE A 43 -16.75 -3.94 3.60
CA ILE A 43 -16.54 -5.08 2.70
C ILE A 43 -15.99 -6.20 3.56
N GLU A 44 -16.62 -7.40 3.53
CA GLU A 44 -16.24 -8.52 4.39
C GLU A 44 -16.08 -9.79 3.56
N GLY A 45 -14.90 -10.42 3.68
CA GLY A 45 -14.62 -11.71 3.07
C GLY A 45 -15.64 -12.78 3.52
N GLY A 46 -15.98 -13.70 2.63
CA GLY A 46 -16.96 -14.74 2.89
C GLY A 46 -18.43 -14.29 2.87
N LYS A 47 -18.72 -13.00 2.71
CA LYS A 47 -20.08 -12.48 2.62
C LYS A 47 -20.35 -11.86 1.25
N ASN A 48 -21.62 -11.89 0.80
CA ASN A 48 -22.10 -11.25 -0.43
C ASN A 48 -21.24 -11.57 -1.68
N LYS A 49 -20.73 -12.78 -1.78
CA LYS A 49 -19.82 -13.25 -2.85
C LYS A 49 -18.46 -12.53 -2.87
N VAL A 50 -18.07 -11.88 -1.77
CA VAL A 50 -16.76 -11.26 -1.62
C VAL A 50 -15.73 -12.34 -1.29
N THR A 51 -14.62 -12.37 -2.02
CA THR A 51 -13.41 -13.05 -1.63
C THR A 51 -12.41 -11.99 -1.19
N LEU A 52 -11.98 -12.04 0.08
CA LEU A 52 -11.00 -11.12 0.65
C LEU A 52 -10.29 -11.81 1.81
N ASN A 53 -8.99 -12.10 1.63
CA ASN A 53 -8.22 -12.89 2.58
C ASN A 53 -7.41 -11.97 3.53
N ALA A 54 -6.33 -11.41 3.02
CA ALA A 54 -5.41 -10.56 3.76
C ALA A 54 -5.22 -9.21 3.03
N PRO A 55 -6.27 -8.35 2.99
CA PRO A 55 -6.23 -7.09 2.25
C PRO A 55 -5.16 -6.15 2.80
N LYS A 56 -4.40 -5.54 1.90
CA LYS A 56 -3.29 -4.64 2.21
C LYS A 56 -3.52 -3.27 1.57
N GLY A 57 -2.60 -2.81 0.72
CA GLY A 57 -2.70 -1.52 0.06
C GLY A 57 -3.92 -1.38 -0.85
N MET A 58 -4.38 -0.15 -0.99
CA MET A 58 -5.61 0.17 -1.72
C MET A 58 -5.47 1.44 -2.53
N ALA A 59 -6.08 1.46 -3.72
CA ALA A 59 -6.25 2.69 -4.51
C ALA A 59 -7.64 2.74 -5.15
N ILE A 60 -8.12 3.96 -5.42
CA ILE A 60 -9.35 4.17 -6.17
C ILE A 60 -9.02 4.80 -7.52
N VAL A 61 -9.48 4.16 -8.61
CA VAL A 61 -9.44 4.71 -9.95
C VAL A 61 -10.87 4.83 -10.45
N LYS A 62 -11.30 6.07 -10.74
CA LYS A 62 -12.72 6.38 -11.04
C LYS A 62 -13.60 5.90 -9.86
N ASP A 63 -14.51 4.99 -10.09
CA ASP A 63 -15.39 4.41 -9.07
C ASP A 63 -15.07 2.95 -8.75
N VAL A 64 -13.82 2.53 -8.98
CA VAL A 64 -13.35 1.18 -8.65
C VAL A 64 -12.28 1.27 -7.57
N LEU A 65 -12.51 0.57 -6.46
CA LEU A 65 -11.55 0.32 -5.40
C LEU A 65 -10.75 -0.94 -5.75
N TYR A 66 -9.43 -0.80 -5.87
CA TYR A 66 -8.47 -1.88 -6.06
C TYR A 66 -7.81 -2.20 -4.74
N VAL A 67 -7.71 -3.48 -4.39
CA VAL A 67 -7.20 -3.96 -3.10
C VAL A 67 -6.21 -5.10 -3.34
N ALA A 68 -4.99 -4.97 -2.87
CA ALA A 68 -4.02 -6.06 -2.88
C ALA A 68 -4.43 -7.16 -1.88
N ASP A 69 -4.50 -8.41 -2.36
CA ASP A 69 -4.91 -9.58 -1.57
C ASP A 69 -4.15 -10.82 -2.02
N LEU A 70 -3.13 -11.23 -1.26
CA LEU A 70 -2.25 -12.36 -1.54
C LEU A 70 -1.51 -12.22 -2.88
N ASP A 71 -1.96 -12.87 -3.93
CA ASP A 71 -1.43 -12.87 -5.29
C ASP A 71 -2.40 -12.25 -6.32
N THR A 72 -3.42 -11.56 -5.82
CA THR A 72 -4.57 -11.09 -6.60
C THR A 72 -4.91 -9.65 -6.20
N VAL A 73 -5.34 -8.86 -7.15
CA VAL A 73 -5.95 -7.55 -6.87
C VAL A 73 -7.47 -7.70 -6.97
N ARG A 74 -8.17 -7.50 -5.84
CA ARG A 74 -9.63 -7.51 -5.77
C ARG A 74 -10.17 -6.16 -6.18
N MET A 75 -11.28 -6.17 -6.90
CA MET A 75 -11.94 -4.94 -7.36
C MET A 75 -13.36 -4.84 -6.80
N PHE A 76 -13.67 -3.66 -6.26
CA PHE A 76 -14.97 -3.37 -5.70
C PHE A 76 -15.52 -2.05 -6.26
N ASP A 77 -16.82 -1.92 -6.26
CA ASP A 77 -17.46 -0.65 -6.48
C ASP A 77 -17.18 0.28 -5.31
N ALA A 78 -16.51 1.40 -5.56
CA ALA A 78 -16.06 2.29 -4.49
C ALA A 78 -17.22 2.98 -3.73
N LYS A 79 -18.46 2.95 -4.25
CA LYS A 79 -19.62 3.53 -3.56
C LYS A 79 -20.32 2.50 -2.69
N SER A 80 -20.56 1.31 -3.20
CA SER A 80 -21.39 0.29 -2.55
C SER A 80 -20.60 -0.82 -1.87
N GLY A 81 -19.29 -0.98 -2.19
CA GLY A 81 -18.50 -2.14 -1.76
C GLY A 81 -18.80 -3.44 -2.52
N ALA A 82 -19.67 -3.40 -3.53
CA ALA A 82 -20.02 -4.59 -4.30
C ALA A 82 -18.81 -5.10 -5.11
N PRO A 83 -18.57 -6.43 -5.19
CA PRO A 83 -17.47 -6.98 -5.97
C PRO A 83 -17.65 -6.67 -7.47
N LYS A 84 -16.56 -6.27 -8.13
CA LYS A 84 -16.48 -5.95 -9.57
C LYS A 84 -15.54 -6.89 -10.34
N GLY A 85 -14.95 -7.87 -9.67
CA GLY A 85 -14.02 -8.84 -10.24
C GLY A 85 -12.64 -8.79 -9.58
N GLU A 86 -11.68 -9.38 -10.26
CA GLU A 86 -10.32 -9.52 -9.76
C GLU A 86 -9.32 -9.59 -10.91
N VAL A 87 -8.06 -9.29 -10.60
CA VAL A 87 -6.93 -9.46 -11.52
C VAL A 87 -5.83 -10.24 -10.80
N LYS A 88 -5.54 -11.46 -11.28
CA LYS A 88 -4.47 -12.28 -10.74
C LYS A 88 -3.10 -11.80 -11.24
N LEU A 89 -2.13 -11.71 -10.34
CA LEU A 89 -0.74 -11.40 -10.63
C LEU A 89 0.04 -12.72 -10.81
N ALA A 90 0.22 -13.15 -12.05
CA ALA A 90 0.73 -14.48 -12.35
C ALA A 90 2.15 -14.72 -11.84
N GLY A 91 2.29 -15.53 -10.77
CA GLY A 91 3.55 -15.85 -10.12
C GLY A 91 3.95 -14.87 -9.01
N ALA A 92 3.11 -13.91 -8.63
CA ALA A 92 3.27 -13.14 -7.42
C ALA A 92 3.00 -14.01 -6.18
N THR A 93 3.61 -13.65 -5.05
CA THR A 93 3.42 -14.37 -3.79
C THR A 93 2.95 -13.49 -2.65
N PHE A 94 3.15 -12.16 -2.76
CA PHE A 94 2.77 -11.22 -1.70
C PHE A 94 2.45 -9.85 -2.29
N ALA A 95 1.29 -9.75 -2.96
CA ALA A 95 0.78 -8.45 -3.38
C ALA A 95 0.58 -7.58 -2.13
N ASN A 96 1.22 -6.42 -2.11
CA ASN A 96 1.31 -5.60 -0.91
C ASN A 96 0.63 -4.24 -1.08
N ASP A 97 1.16 -3.35 -1.91
CA ASP A 97 0.57 -2.03 -2.10
C ASP A 97 -0.03 -1.83 -3.50
N VAL A 98 -0.95 -0.88 -3.58
CA VAL A 98 -1.63 -0.47 -4.82
C VAL A 98 -1.59 1.04 -4.98
N ALA A 99 -1.02 1.51 -6.07
CA ALA A 99 -0.99 2.92 -6.41
C ALA A 99 -1.67 3.21 -7.75
N ALA A 100 -2.39 4.32 -7.82
CA ALA A 100 -3.07 4.78 -9.03
C ALA A 100 -2.25 5.82 -9.78
N GLY A 101 -2.11 5.65 -11.09
CA GLY A 101 -1.57 6.67 -11.98
C GLY A 101 -2.67 7.59 -12.53
N ASP A 102 -2.32 8.83 -12.86
CA ASP A 102 -3.23 9.81 -13.45
C ASP A 102 -3.77 9.35 -14.82
N ASP A 103 -3.06 8.44 -15.49
CA ASP A 103 -3.46 7.82 -16.75
C ASP A 103 -4.48 6.67 -16.57
N GLY A 104 -4.89 6.41 -15.33
CA GLY A 104 -5.85 5.37 -14.95
C GLY A 104 -5.28 3.96 -14.90
N LYS A 105 -3.97 3.80 -15.00
CA LYS A 105 -3.29 2.54 -14.70
C LYS A 105 -3.19 2.34 -13.20
N VAL A 106 -3.13 1.09 -12.79
CA VAL A 106 -2.95 0.69 -11.41
C VAL A 106 -1.64 -0.08 -11.29
N TYR A 107 -0.80 0.34 -10.35
CA TYR A 107 0.47 -0.31 -10.07
C TYR A 107 0.36 -1.09 -8.76
N VAL A 108 1.00 -2.26 -8.71
CA VAL A 108 0.92 -3.16 -7.55
C VAL A 108 2.30 -3.68 -7.22
N SER A 109 2.70 -3.62 -5.96
CA SER A 109 3.93 -4.25 -5.50
C SER A 109 3.69 -5.72 -5.16
N ASP A 110 4.63 -6.59 -5.53
CA ASP A 110 4.80 -7.93 -5.01
C ASP A 110 6.09 -7.96 -4.19
N SER A 111 5.95 -8.04 -2.88
CA SER A 111 7.11 -8.08 -1.98
C SER A 111 7.85 -9.42 -2.00
N GLY A 112 7.41 -10.39 -2.78
CA GLY A 112 8.12 -11.66 -2.95
C GLY A 112 8.36 -12.39 -1.64
N MET A 113 7.36 -12.51 -0.78
CA MET A 113 7.48 -13.13 0.53
C MET A 113 6.52 -14.31 0.72
N LYS A 114 6.90 -15.22 1.60
CA LYS A 114 6.04 -16.27 2.16
C LYS A 114 6.40 -16.46 3.64
N MET A 115 5.57 -17.14 4.39
CA MET A 115 5.92 -17.56 5.75
C MET A 115 6.52 -18.97 5.75
N GLU A 116 7.62 -19.15 6.50
CA GLU A 116 8.16 -20.45 6.90
C GLU A 116 8.20 -20.47 8.44
N GLY A 117 7.26 -21.18 9.05
CA GLY A 117 7.02 -21.09 10.48
C GLY A 117 6.51 -19.70 10.88
N ALA A 118 7.26 -18.99 11.72
CA ALA A 118 6.96 -17.62 12.14
C ALA A 118 7.68 -16.54 11.32
N ASP A 119 8.59 -16.92 10.42
CA ASP A 119 9.48 -16.01 9.72
C ASP A 119 9.00 -15.70 8.29
N PHE A 120 9.17 -14.47 7.86
CA PHE A 120 9.02 -14.08 6.47
C PHE A 120 10.31 -14.37 5.69
N VAL A 121 10.21 -15.24 4.68
CA VAL A 121 11.31 -15.55 3.78
C VAL A 121 11.04 -15.07 2.36
N GLY A 122 12.11 -14.75 1.62
CA GLY A 122 11.99 -14.31 0.23
C GLY A 122 11.64 -15.45 -0.71
N THR A 123 10.80 -15.19 -1.69
CA THR A 123 10.44 -16.14 -2.76
C THR A 123 11.15 -15.84 -4.09
N GLY A 124 11.77 -14.65 -4.21
CA GLY A 124 12.41 -14.19 -5.44
C GLY A 124 11.40 -13.73 -6.52
N THR A 125 10.15 -13.45 -6.13
CA THR A 125 9.12 -12.95 -7.07
C THR A 125 9.02 -11.43 -7.09
N ASP A 126 9.89 -10.73 -6.37
CA ASP A 126 9.94 -9.26 -6.24
C ASP A 126 9.61 -8.56 -7.55
N ALA A 127 8.53 -7.78 -7.55
CA ALA A 127 8.06 -7.11 -8.76
C ALA A 127 7.23 -5.87 -8.44
N VAL A 128 7.20 -4.94 -9.39
CA VAL A 128 6.11 -3.97 -9.55
C VAL A 128 5.31 -4.41 -10.76
N TRP A 129 4.01 -4.57 -10.59
CA TRP A 129 3.06 -4.91 -11.65
C TRP A 129 2.32 -3.67 -12.13
N VAL A 130 1.85 -3.68 -13.37
CA VAL A 130 0.90 -2.71 -13.88
C VAL A 130 -0.35 -3.40 -14.39
N ILE A 131 -1.52 -2.90 -13.97
CA ILE A 131 -2.83 -3.32 -14.46
C ILE A 131 -3.33 -2.24 -15.42
N GLU A 132 -3.56 -2.66 -16.65
CA GLU A 132 -4.11 -1.83 -17.72
C GLU A 132 -5.22 -2.59 -18.42
N LYS A 133 -6.40 -1.97 -18.59
CA LYS A 133 -7.57 -2.60 -19.23
C LYS A 133 -7.92 -3.99 -18.66
N GLY A 134 -7.81 -4.14 -17.34
CA GLY A 134 -8.15 -5.37 -16.61
C GLY A 134 -7.12 -6.50 -16.75
N LYS A 135 -5.93 -6.23 -17.28
CA LYS A 135 -4.85 -7.22 -17.40
C LYS A 135 -3.61 -6.77 -16.66
N ALA A 136 -3.01 -7.67 -15.88
CA ALA A 136 -1.74 -7.44 -15.21
C ALA A 136 -0.56 -7.88 -16.08
N LYS A 137 0.51 -7.11 -16.06
CA LYS A 137 1.83 -7.47 -16.57
C LYS A 137 2.92 -6.94 -15.65
N PRO A 138 4.11 -7.54 -15.59
CA PRO A 138 5.24 -6.95 -14.89
C PRO A 138 5.56 -5.56 -15.48
N PHE A 139 5.67 -4.57 -14.60
CA PHE A 139 6.25 -3.25 -14.90
C PHE A 139 7.75 -3.28 -14.66
N ALA A 140 8.19 -3.88 -13.52
CA ALA A 140 9.57 -4.24 -13.26
C ALA A 140 9.60 -5.53 -12.43
N LYS A 141 10.60 -6.40 -12.71
CA LYS A 141 10.82 -7.63 -11.95
C LYS A 141 12.30 -7.88 -11.84
N ALA A 142 12.86 -7.79 -10.63
CA ALA A 142 14.26 -7.99 -10.37
C ALA A 142 14.52 -8.18 -8.86
N ALA A 143 15.52 -8.98 -8.49
CA ALA A 143 15.88 -9.24 -7.10
C ALA A 143 16.36 -7.99 -6.34
N ASP A 144 16.91 -6.99 -7.04
CA ASP A 144 17.37 -5.74 -6.46
C ASP A 144 16.24 -4.73 -6.13
N LEU A 145 14.99 -5.09 -6.41
CA LEU A 145 13.83 -4.33 -5.94
C LEU A 145 13.65 -4.43 -4.41
N SER A 146 14.29 -5.40 -3.75
CA SER A 146 14.42 -5.47 -2.30
C SER A 146 13.07 -5.52 -1.57
N ARG A 147 12.19 -6.42 -1.97
CA ARG A 147 10.82 -6.57 -1.43
C ARG A 147 10.03 -5.26 -1.56
N PRO A 148 9.66 -4.84 -2.78
CA PRO A 148 8.90 -3.61 -2.99
C PRO A 148 7.60 -3.65 -2.18
N ASN A 149 7.34 -2.54 -1.45
CA ASN A 149 6.18 -2.39 -0.60
C ASN A 149 5.42 -1.12 -1.03
N GLY A 150 5.53 -0.01 -0.32
CA GLY A 150 4.80 1.21 -0.65
C GLY A 150 5.13 1.76 -2.04
N LEU A 151 4.11 2.18 -2.76
CA LEU A 151 4.20 2.72 -4.11
C LEU A 151 3.61 4.13 -4.20
N PHE A 152 4.27 4.99 -4.95
CA PHE A 152 3.72 6.28 -5.37
C PHE A 152 3.97 6.50 -6.86
N VAL A 153 2.93 6.80 -7.62
CA VAL A 153 3.07 7.09 -9.06
C VAL A 153 3.39 8.57 -9.26
N ASP A 154 4.56 8.87 -9.84
CA ASP A 154 5.05 10.21 -10.11
C ASP A 154 5.22 10.40 -11.62
N GLY A 155 4.16 10.79 -12.30
CA GLY A 155 4.11 10.88 -13.76
C GLY A 155 4.25 9.50 -14.44
N LYS A 156 5.37 9.27 -15.13
CA LYS A 156 5.67 8.00 -15.81
C LYS A 156 6.54 7.05 -14.98
N THR A 157 6.92 7.44 -13.78
CA THR A 157 7.76 6.66 -12.88
C THR A 157 6.97 6.18 -11.68
N VAL A 158 7.40 5.07 -11.09
CA VAL A 158 6.87 4.57 -9.83
C VAL A 158 7.95 4.74 -8.78
N VAL A 159 7.66 5.48 -7.72
CA VAL A 159 8.52 5.59 -6.53
C VAL A 159 8.20 4.41 -5.63
N VAL A 160 9.22 3.71 -5.15
CA VAL A 160 9.10 2.49 -4.37
C VAL A 160 9.77 2.67 -3.02
N ALA A 161 9.05 2.34 -1.96
CA ALA A 161 9.57 2.16 -0.61
C ALA A 161 9.71 0.66 -0.34
N PRO A 162 10.93 0.09 -0.37
CA PRO A 162 11.13 -1.36 -0.23
C PRO A 162 11.24 -1.78 1.23
N PHE A 163 10.66 -2.94 1.57
CA PHE A 163 10.69 -3.44 2.95
C PHE A 163 12.07 -3.96 3.36
N ALA A 164 12.82 -4.58 2.44
CA ALA A 164 14.14 -5.17 2.74
C ALA A 164 15.31 -4.20 2.54
N SER A 165 15.06 -2.91 2.42
CA SER A 165 16.10 -1.88 2.28
C SER A 165 15.66 -0.57 2.96
N ASN A 166 16.63 0.31 3.19
CA ASN A 166 16.36 1.68 3.60
C ASN A 166 16.48 2.69 2.44
N GLU A 167 16.44 2.23 1.20
CA GLU A 167 16.65 3.07 0.03
C GLU A 167 15.36 3.19 -0.80
N VAL A 168 14.69 4.35 -0.75
CA VAL A 168 13.61 4.70 -1.66
C VAL A 168 14.18 4.99 -3.04
N TYR A 169 13.57 4.45 -4.08
CA TYR A 169 14.03 4.59 -5.46
C TYR A 169 12.88 4.78 -6.45
N ARG A 170 13.21 5.12 -7.68
CA ARG A 170 12.26 5.13 -8.80
C ARG A 170 12.45 3.92 -9.72
N VAL A 171 11.36 3.50 -10.32
CA VAL A 171 11.33 2.62 -11.49
C VAL A 171 10.75 3.41 -12.64
N ASP A 172 11.49 3.52 -13.74
CA ASP A 172 11.05 4.23 -14.94
C ASP A 172 10.18 3.37 -15.87
N ASP A 173 9.65 3.96 -16.94
CA ASP A 173 8.81 3.28 -17.93
C ASP A 173 9.57 2.24 -18.79
N LYS A 174 10.89 2.14 -18.63
CA LYS A 174 11.76 1.11 -19.21
C LYS A 174 12.13 0.01 -18.22
N SER A 175 11.43 -0.03 -17.07
CA SER A 175 11.68 -0.99 -15.98
C SER A 175 13.04 -0.83 -15.28
N LYS A 176 13.68 0.34 -15.42
CA LYS A 176 14.98 0.60 -14.84
C LYS A 176 14.84 1.26 -13.46
N LYS A 177 15.51 0.68 -12.46
CA LYS A 177 15.67 1.28 -11.13
C LYS A 177 16.66 2.44 -11.20
N THR A 178 16.28 3.60 -10.66
CA THR A 178 17.07 4.84 -10.65
C THR A 178 16.83 5.64 -9.37
N ASP A 179 17.68 6.62 -9.11
CA ASP A 179 17.51 7.65 -8.08
C ASP A 179 17.32 7.14 -6.64
N GLY A 180 18.12 6.16 -6.24
CA GLY A 180 18.09 5.64 -4.86
C GLY A 180 18.45 6.72 -3.83
N THR A 181 17.63 6.85 -2.79
CA THR A 181 17.85 7.77 -1.67
C THR A 181 17.73 7.02 -0.36
N LYS A 182 18.78 7.03 0.44
CA LYS A 182 18.81 6.32 1.72
C LYS A 182 18.09 7.10 2.81
N LEU A 183 17.25 6.40 3.56
CA LEU A 183 16.63 6.84 4.79
C LEU A 183 17.44 6.39 6.01
N PRO A 184 17.26 7.03 7.17
CA PRO A 184 17.98 6.65 8.40
C PRO A 184 17.74 5.21 8.86
N LYS A 185 16.58 4.63 8.55
CA LYS A 185 16.16 3.27 8.93
C LYS A 185 15.45 2.58 7.77
N GLY A 186 15.48 1.23 7.79
CA GLY A 186 14.82 0.36 6.82
C GLY A 186 13.43 -0.11 7.25
N GLY A 187 13.01 -1.25 6.71
CA GLY A 187 11.65 -1.73 6.92
C GLY A 187 10.63 -0.74 6.38
N LEU A 188 10.86 -0.20 5.18
CA LEU A 188 10.00 0.82 4.60
C LEU A 188 8.67 0.19 4.17
N ASP A 189 7.56 0.90 4.45
CA ASP A 189 6.22 0.39 4.16
C ASP A 189 5.46 1.36 3.25
N GLY A 190 4.66 2.28 3.79
CA GLY A 190 3.88 3.21 3.00
C GLY A 190 4.66 4.45 2.55
N ILE A 191 4.24 5.05 1.44
CA ILE A 191 4.81 6.28 0.90
C ILE A 191 3.73 7.19 0.33
N VAL A 192 3.75 8.46 0.71
CA VAL A 192 2.89 9.49 0.13
C VAL A 192 3.70 10.74 -0.20
N LYS A 193 3.22 11.53 -1.17
CA LYS A 193 3.82 12.81 -1.57
C LYS A 193 2.90 13.96 -1.17
N VAL A 194 3.48 14.94 -0.50
CA VAL A 194 2.79 16.18 -0.11
C VAL A 194 3.60 17.37 -0.63
N GLY A 195 3.06 18.09 -1.59
CA GLY A 195 3.84 19.07 -2.33
C GLY A 195 5.05 18.42 -3.01
N ASP A 196 6.25 18.89 -2.69
CA ASP A 196 7.51 18.37 -3.27
C ASP A 196 8.23 17.35 -2.38
N VAL A 197 7.67 16.95 -1.26
CA VAL A 197 8.32 16.04 -0.31
C VAL A 197 7.56 14.73 -0.16
N PHE A 198 8.31 13.68 0.12
CA PHE A 198 7.76 12.36 0.44
C PHE A 198 7.73 12.15 1.94
N TYR A 199 6.70 11.47 2.40
CA TYR A 199 6.58 10.89 3.74
C TYR A 199 6.61 9.39 3.57
N VAL A 200 7.45 8.72 4.36
CA VAL A 200 7.70 7.28 4.27
C VAL A 200 7.63 6.67 5.65
N SER A 201 6.82 5.65 5.83
CA SER A 201 6.76 4.88 7.08
C SER A 201 7.90 3.86 7.15
N SER A 202 8.40 3.63 8.36
CA SER A 202 9.48 2.69 8.64
C SER A 202 9.19 1.87 9.88
N TRP A 203 9.13 0.56 9.75
CA TRP A 203 8.96 -0.36 10.87
C TRP A 203 10.20 -0.39 11.77
N GLU A 204 11.40 -0.49 11.18
CA GLU A 204 12.65 -0.47 11.94
C GLU A 204 12.88 0.85 12.69
N GLY A 205 12.43 1.96 12.09
CA GLY A 205 12.50 3.27 12.72
C GLY A 205 11.39 3.52 13.73
N SER A 206 10.31 2.74 13.70
CA SER A 206 9.06 3.06 14.42
C SER A 206 8.65 4.51 14.18
N ALA A 207 8.71 4.97 12.92
CA ALA A 207 8.71 6.38 12.55
C ALA A 207 8.14 6.66 11.16
N ILE A 208 7.80 7.94 10.93
CA ILE A 208 7.63 8.50 9.59
C ILE A 208 8.83 9.41 9.31
N PHE A 209 9.45 9.22 8.16
CA PHE A 209 10.51 10.07 7.62
C PHE A 209 9.95 10.98 6.54
N LYS A 210 10.47 12.22 6.47
CA LYS A 210 10.10 13.25 5.48
C LYS A 210 11.35 13.70 4.73
N GLY A 211 11.29 13.79 3.41
CA GLY A 211 12.42 14.25 2.60
C GLY A 211 12.11 14.34 1.10
N LYS A 212 13.11 14.72 0.33
CA LYS A 212 13.07 14.71 -1.14
C LYS A 212 13.99 13.61 -1.68
N LEU A 213 13.63 12.99 -2.79
CA LEU A 213 14.51 12.06 -3.47
C LEU A 213 15.76 12.81 -3.96
N GLY A 214 16.94 12.21 -3.75
CA GLY A 214 18.23 12.85 -3.96
C GLY A 214 18.69 13.75 -2.82
N GLY A 215 17.88 13.95 -1.79
CA GLY A 215 18.20 14.76 -0.60
C GLY A 215 18.27 13.92 0.69
N THR A 216 18.10 14.59 1.81
CA THR A 216 18.10 13.98 3.14
C THR A 216 16.67 13.74 3.62
N PHE A 217 16.45 12.59 4.25
CA PHE A 217 15.23 12.29 5.00
C PHE A 217 15.46 12.50 6.49
N GLU A 218 14.52 13.15 7.14
CA GLU A 218 14.51 13.38 8.59
C GLU A 218 13.28 12.76 9.24
N GLN A 219 13.39 12.36 10.49
CA GLN A 219 12.26 11.82 11.24
C GLN A 219 11.33 12.96 11.66
N VAL A 220 10.06 12.85 11.32
CA VAL A 220 9.02 13.84 11.69
C VAL A 220 7.99 13.29 12.67
N MET A 221 7.85 11.98 12.76
CA MET A 221 7.00 11.29 13.75
C MET A 221 7.75 10.08 14.27
N GLY A 222 7.58 9.75 15.54
CA GLY A 222 8.24 8.60 16.17
C GLY A 222 7.32 7.88 17.15
N SER A 223 7.82 6.79 17.76
CA SER A 223 7.08 5.93 18.67
C SER A 223 5.84 5.28 18.06
N LEU A 224 5.90 5.01 16.74
CA LEU A 224 4.85 4.35 15.99
C LEU A 224 5.19 2.86 15.86
N LYS A 225 4.42 1.96 16.49
CA LYS A 225 4.69 0.53 16.34
C LYS A 225 4.21 0.01 14.99
N ALA A 226 5.17 -0.40 14.16
CA ALA A 226 4.94 -0.89 12.81
C ALA A 226 3.98 0.02 12.01
N PRO A 227 4.36 1.30 11.74
CA PRO A 227 3.55 2.16 10.91
C PRO A 227 3.54 1.57 9.50
N ALA A 228 2.34 1.16 9.06
CA ALA A 228 2.17 0.44 7.80
C ALA A 228 1.88 1.38 6.63
N ASP A 229 1.12 0.91 5.63
CA ASP A 229 0.78 1.69 4.44
C ASP A 229 0.00 2.97 4.78
N ILE A 230 0.68 4.12 4.65
CA ILE A 230 0.16 5.44 5.02
C ILE A 230 -0.64 6.06 3.88
N GLY A 231 -1.67 6.84 4.25
CA GLY A 231 -2.46 7.62 3.30
C GLY A 231 -2.29 9.13 3.50
N PHE A 232 -2.82 9.92 2.58
CA PHE A 232 -2.86 11.37 2.69
C PHE A 232 -4.27 11.94 2.46
N ASP A 233 -4.82 12.58 3.50
CA ASP A 233 -6.04 13.39 3.40
C ASP A 233 -5.67 14.81 2.98
N LYS A 234 -5.76 15.07 1.68
CA LYS A 234 -5.41 16.38 1.13
C LYS A 234 -6.42 17.49 1.45
N LYS A 235 -7.65 17.15 1.84
CA LYS A 235 -8.65 18.16 2.27
C LYS A 235 -8.30 18.74 3.64
N ARG A 236 -7.73 17.93 4.53
CA ARG A 236 -7.42 18.31 5.91
C ARG A 236 -5.91 18.38 6.18
N ASN A 237 -5.10 18.17 5.13
CA ASN A 237 -3.63 18.17 5.20
C ASN A 237 -3.11 17.23 6.30
N ARG A 238 -3.54 15.95 6.26
CA ARG A 238 -3.20 14.94 7.28
C ARG A 238 -2.58 13.70 6.67
N ILE A 239 -1.51 13.21 7.30
CA ILE A 239 -1.00 11.85 7.06
C ILE A 239 -1.85 10.88 7.89
N LEU A 240 -2.34 9.84 7.25
CA LEU A 240 -3.13 8.77 7.85
C LEU A 240 -2.20 7.59 8.12
N VAL A 241 -2.07 7.18 9.37
CA VAL A 241 -1.08 6.20 9.82
C VAL A 241 -1.79 5.00 10.45
N PRO A 242 -1.82 3.83 9.79
CA PRO A 242 -2.20 2.59 10.45
C PRO A 242 -1.02 2.08 11.29
N ARG A 243 -1.28 1.73 12.53
CA ARG A 243 -0.33 1.16 13.50
C ARG A 243 -0.59 -0.33 13.59
N PHE A 244 0.06 -1.10 12.71
CA PHE A 244 -0.24 -2.51 12.47
C PHE A 244 -0.21 -3.39 13.73
N MET A 245 0.75 -3.15 14.63
CA MET A 245 0.90 -3.93 15.88
C MET A 245 0.00 -3.44 17.03
N GLU A 246 -0.89 -2.48 16.80
CA GLU A 246 -1.72 -1.87 17.84
C GLU A 246 -3.20 -1.82 17.46
N ASP A 247 -3.59 -2.39 16.31
CA ASP A 247 -4.96 -2.38 15.79
C ASP A 247 -5.60 -0.98 15.80
N ALA A 248 -4.77 0.04 15.50
CA ALA A 248 -5.16 1.44 15.59
C ALA A 248 -4.83 2.20 14.30
N VAL A 249 -5.58 3.26 14.06
CA VAL A 249 -5.30 4.23 13.00
C VAL A 249 -5.29 5.64 13.58
N GLU A 250 -4.38 6.47 13.12
CA GLU A 250 -4.20 7.85 13.58
C GLU A 250 -4.09 8.80 12.38
N ALA A 251 -4.42 10.07 12.59
CA ALA A 251 -4.27 11.11 11.59
C ALA A 251 -3.45 12.27 12.17
N TYR A 252 -2.36 12.63 11.47
CA TYR A 252 -1.43 13.67 11.90
C TYR A 252 -1.45 14.84 10.94
N GLU A 253 -1.62 16.05 11.44
CA GLU A 253 -1.55 17.26 10.61
C GLU A 253 -0.13 17.48 10.09
N VAL A 254 -0.02 17.74 8.79
CA VAL A 254 1.24 18.10 8.14
C VAL A 254 1.46 19.60 8.28
N LYS A 255 2.60 19.95 8.84
CA LYS A 255 3.04 21.36 8.98
C LYS A 255 4.02 21.71 7.87
#